data_0bcdcf2a005a23521ae70ffa05006480
#
_entry.id   0bcdcf2a005a23521ae70ffa05006480
#
_cell.length_a   1.000
_cell.length_b   1.000
_cell.length_c   1.000
_cell.angle_alpha   90.00
_cell.angle_beta   90.00
_cell.angle_gamma   90.00
#
_symmetry.space_group_name_H-M   'P 1'
#
loop_
_entity.id
_entity.type
_entity.pdbx_description
1 polymer ?
#
loop_
_entity_poly.entity_id
_entity_poly.type
_entity_poly.pdbx_seq_one_letter_code
_entity_poly.pdbx_strand_id
1 'polypeptide(L)'
;YSPIKSAFSMAPLGPPCIIFALLSIWATRKIGQKWLLVVGHLILAGALLMMIWVTRDSSYGYITAYMLIFATGLGLTAAPATTAIMLQTPEKKYGVASAVNDAGREIGAALGIALSGSLLTTFYSRNVDDIAGRVRDTLAMAEHMGMGQPGSAASAHDAITGSLAGAQAVAEPLAHNPMTQQLAGQLINDAQNAFIDGQMWSSIMLAALQVITAIILAFWAPGFHTITSEKDEEALKNARQSIPASLMDALDKAATQRHLLVATDFDGTLAPLVRNPRKAAPIPGSLEALDTLATIPHTKAAIVSGRDIAGLRKVAPVTRDVTLVGSHGAEISDSDHELTKHQRDLLKRLIEEVTQTADSIPGATIEEKKY
;
A
#
# COMPACT_ATOMS: atom_id res chain seq x y z
N TYR A 1 -16.30 8.51 21.51
CA TYR A 1 -15.64 9.69 20.88
C TYR A 1 -16.45 10.12 19.66
N SER A 2 -16.41 11.43 19.32
CA SER A 2 -16.89 11.89 18.02
C SER A 2 -16.02 11.29 16.88
N PRO A 3 -16.54 11.16 15.64
CA PRO A 3 -15.75 10.63 14.52
C PRO A 3 -14.42 11.36 14.31
N ILE A 4 -14.41 12.68 14.46
CA ILE A 4 -13.20 13.51 14.34
C ILE A 4 -12.19 13.17 15.45
N LYS A 5 -12.64 13.04 16.70
CA LYS A 5 -11.77 12.69 17.82
C LYS A 5 -11.20 11.28 17.68
N SER A 6 -11.99 10.35 17.15
CA SER A 6 -11.52 8.99 16.83
C SER A 6 -10.45 8.98 15.74
N ALA A 7 -10.61 9.78 14.68
CA ALA A 7 -9.62 9.93 13.63
C ALA A 7 -8.28 10.51 14.16
N PHE A 8 -8.35 11.58 14.97
CA PHE A 8 -7.15 12.14 15.58
C PHE A 8 -6.47 11.20 16.58
N SER A 9 -7.23 10.33 17.25
CA SER A 9 -6.63 9.34 18.14
C SER A 9 -5.79 8.29 17.43
N MET A 10 -5.94 8.11 16.12
CA MET A 10 -5.10 7.24 15.29
C MET A 10 -3.87 7.94 14.68
N ALA A 11 -3.75 9.27 14.83
CA ALA A 11 -2.63 10.03 14.28
C ALA A 11 -1.23 9.53 14.71
N PRO A 12 -1.01 8.96 15.92
CA PRO A 12 0.28 8.42 16.32
C PRO A 12 0.81 7.29 15.44
N LEU A 13 -0.01 6.62 14.64
CA LEU A 13 0.43 5.56 13.70
C LEU A 13 1.26 6.11 12.52
N GLY A 14 0.96 7.32 12.05
CA GLY A 14 1.55 7.86 10.82
C GLY A 14 3.05 8.13 10.91
N PRO A 15 3.51 8.99 11.82
CA PRO A 15 4.91 9.41 11.88
C PRO A 15 5.91 8.25 12.03
N PRO A 16 5.75 7.29 12.95
CA PRO A 16 6.69 6.17 13.05
C PRO A 16 6.70 5.31 11.81
N CYS A 17 5.55 5.03 11.19
CA CYS A 17 5.47 4.25 9.96
C CYS A 17 6.34 4.86 8.87
N ILE A 18 6.24 6.19 8.65
CA ILE A 18 7.03 6.90 7.64
C ILE A 18 8.52 6.91 8.01
N ILE A 19 8.85 7.25 9.25
CA ILE A 19 10.25 7.34 9.72
C ILE A 19 10.94 5.98 9.58
N PHE A 20 10.31 4.90 10.04
CA PHE A 20 10.90 3.58 9.99
C PHE A 20 10.86 2.95 8.60
N ALA A 21 9.93 3.33 7.72
CA ALA A 21 9.99 2.98 6.31
C ALA A 21 11.22 3.61 5.61
N LEU A 22 11.54 4.87 5.90
CA LEU A 22 12.75 5.51 5.40
C LEU A 22 14.02 4.91 6.01
N LEU A 23 14.00 4.67 7.33
CA LEU A 23 15.11 4.06 8.04
C LEU A 23 15.39 2.62 7.59
N SER A 24 14.36 1.91 7.12
CA SER A 24 14.48 0.54 6.62
C SER A 24 15.46 0.43 5.44
N ILE A 25 15.57 1.47 4.61
CA ILE A 25 16.51 1.53 3.48
C ILE A 25 17.95 1.48 3.99
N TRP A 26 18.24 2.25 5.03
CA TRP A 26 19.58 2.25 5.65
C TRP A 26 19.83 0.97 6.46
N ALA A 27 18.84 0.50 7.20
CA ALA A 27 18.93 -0.71 8.00
C ALA A 27 19.15 -1.95 7.13
N THR A 28 18.51 -2.04 5.97
CA THR A 28 18.73 -3.11 4.98
C THR A 28 20.19 -3.23 4.57
N ARG A 29 20.88 -2.09 4.42
CA ARG A 29 22.32 -2.09 4.05
C ARG A 29 23.23 -2.63 5.16
N LYS A 30 22.84 -2.49 6.44
CA LYS A 30 23.67 -2.90 7.58
C LYS A 30 23.41 -4.32 8.06
N ILE A 31 22.15 -4.70 8.21
CA ILE A 31 21.77 -5.99 8.82
C ILE A 31 21.21 -6.99 7.79
N GLY A 32 21.07 -6.54 6.54
CA GLY A 32 20.49 -7.35 5.46
C GLY A 32 18.98 -7.39 5.50
N GLN A 33 18.37 -7.55 4.33
CA GLN A 33 16.92 -7.51 4.13
C GLN A 33 16.18 -8.62 4.90
N LYS A 34 16.73 -9.83 4.90
CA LYS A 34 16.18 -10.99 5.61
C LYS A 34 15.97 -10.71 7.09
N TRP A 35 17.03 -10.29 7.78
CA TRP A 35 16.98 -10.05 9.22
C TRP A 35 16.15 -8.83 9.58
N LEU A 36 16.12 -7.82 8.70
CA LEU A 36 15.24 -6.66 8.90
C LEU A 36 13.75 -7.05 8.86
N LEU A 37 13.35 -7.90 7.91
CA LEU A 37 11.99 -8.43 7.84
C LEU A 37 11.65 -9.27 9.07
N VAL A 38 12.56 -10.16 9.51
CA VAL A 38 12.36 -10.97 10.73
C VAL A 38 12.13 -10.07 11.95
N VAL A 39 13.02 -9.10 12.18
CA VAL A 39 12.89 -8.15 13.30
C VAL A 39 11.60 -7.35 13.22
N GLY A 40 11.23 -6.86 12.03
CA GLY A 40 9.99 -6.12 11.83
C GLY A 40 8.75 -6.93 12.20
N HIS A 41 8.67 -8.21 11.79
CA HIS A 41 7.56 -9.10 12.13
C HIS A 41 7.54 -9.44 13.64
N LEU A 42 8.70 -9.59 14.28
CA LEU A 42 8.76 -9.78 15.73
C LEU A 42 8.30 -8.54 16.52
N ILE A 43 8.64 -7.34 16.04
CA ILE A 43 8.11 -6.08 16.60
C ILE A 43 6.60 -6.02 16.45
N LEU A 44 6.05 -6.37 15.28
CA LEU A 44 4.60 -6.45 15.05
C LEU A 44 3.93 -7.45 15.99
N ALA A 45 4.52 -8.64 16.16
CA ALA A 45 4.04 -9.64 17.11
C ALA A 45 4.04 -9.10 18.54
N GLY A 46 5.13 -8.46 18.97
CA GLY A 46 5.24 -7.84 20.30
C GLY A 46 4.19 -6.77 20.53
N ALA A 47 3.94 -5.89 19.54
CA ALA A 47 2.89 -4.91 19.61
C ALA A 47 1.51 -5.57 19.77
N LEU A 48 1.19 -6.58 18.96
CA LEU A 48 -0.09 -7.29 19.05
C LEU A 48 -0.27 -7.99 20.42
N LEU A 49 0.80 -8.53 21.00
CA LEU A 49 0.75 -9.13 22.33
C LEU A 49 0.50 -8.10 23.45
N MET A 50 0.81 -6.80 23.25
CA MET A 50 0.44 -5.77 24.21
C MET A 50 -1.09 -5.66 24.39
N MET A 51 -1.88 -6.07 23.40
CA MET A 51 -3.33 -6.06 23.50
C MET A 51 -3.88 -7.02 24.58
N ILE A 52 -3.09 -7.98 25.05
CA ILE A 52 -3.45 -8.90 26.14
C ILE A 52 -3.70 -8.15 27.47
N TRP A 53 -2.98 -7.05 27.69
CA TRP A 53 -3.09 -6.24 28.90
C TRP A 53 -4.01 -5.04 28.76
N VAL A 54 -4.71 -4.92 27.64
CA VAL A 54 -5.71 -3.86 27.45
C VAL A 54 -6.94 -4.16 28.30
N THR A 55 -7.33 -3.18 29.10
CA THR A 55 -8.53 -3.21 29.93
C THR A 55 -9.39 -1.97 29.62
N ARG A 56 -10.60 -1.92 30.16
CA ARG A 56 -11.51 -0.77 30.02
C ARG A 56 -10.90 0.54 30.51
N ASP A 57 -10.05 0.45 31.55
CA ASP A 57 -9.42 1.59 32.20
C ASP A 57 -8.03 1.90 31.64
N SER A 58 -7.65 1.22 30.56
CA SER A 58 -6.36 1.46 29.92
C SER A 58 -6.25 2.90 29.44
N SER A 59 -5.15 3.55 29.84
CA SER A 59 -4.89 4.93 29.47
C SER A 59 -4.63 5.07 27.96
N TYR A 60 -4.99 6.23 27.42
CA TYR A 60 -4.66 6.55 26.03
C TYR A 60 -3.14 6.47 25.76
N GLY A 61 -2.30 6.75 26.77
CA GLY A 61 -0.86 6.59 26.66
C GLY A 61 -0.42 5.14 26.36
N TYR A 62 -1.10 4.15 26.96
CA TYR A 62 -0.84 2.73 26.66
C TYR A 62 -1.21 2.38 25.22
N ILE A 63 -2.37 2.83 24.76
CA ILE A 63 -2.82 2.62 23.38
C ILE A 63 -1.88 3.32 22.39
N THR A 64 -1.40 4.52 22.73
CA THR A 64 -0.41 5.23 21.92
C THR A 64 0.91 4.47 21.83
N ALA A 65 1.39 3.91 22.95
CA ALA A 65 2.62 3.09 22.94
C ALA A 65 2.46 1.86 22.04
N TYR A 66 1.33 1.16 22.11
CA TYR A 66 0.98 0.09 21.18
C TYR A 66 1.05 0.56 19.73
N MET A 67 0.39 1.70 19.40
CA MET A 67 0.36 2.25 18.04
C MET A 67 1.76 2.59 17.51
N LEU A 68 2.61 3.18 18.35
CA LEU A 68 3.99 3.54 17.98
C LEU A 68 4.83 2.29 17.66
N ILE A 69 4.73 1.24 18.49
CA ILE A 69 5.48 -0.01 18.29
C ILE A 69 4.95 -0.74 17.05
N PHE A 70 3.64 -0.81 16.88
CA PHE A 70 3.01 -1.44 15.72
C PHE A 70 3.40 -0.73 14.41
N ALA A 71 3.33 0.61 14.38
CA ALA A 71 3.72 1.41 13.22
C ALA A 71 5.22 1.28 12.89
N THR A 72 6.08 1.13 13.91
CA THR A 72 7.50 0.85 13.73
C THR A 72 7.71 -0.48 13.00
N GLY A 73 7.08 -1.56 13.45
CA GLY A 73 7.15 -2.86 12.81
C GLY A 73 6.63 -2.83 11.37
N LEU A 74 5.51 -2.14 11.14
CA LEU A 74 4.92 -1.96 9.81
C LEU A 74 5.87 -1.21 8.86
N GLY A 75 6.46 -0.10 9.32
CA GLY A 75 7.43 0.67 8.54
C GLY A 75 8.67 -0.13 8.16
N LEU A 76 9.17 -0.96 9.09
CA LEU A 76 10.35 -1.81 8.86
C LEU A 76 10.08 -2.99 7.91
N THR A 77 8.83 -3.40 7.69
CA THR A 77 8.49 -4.57 6.86
C THR A 77 7.99 -4.21 5.48
N ALA A 78 7.14 -3.18 5.34
CA ALA A 78 6.41 -2.90 4.10
C ALA A 78 7.34 -2.57 2.90
N ALA A 79 8.28 -1.65 3.07
CA ALA A 79 9.18 -1.23 1.99
C ALA A 79 10.20 -2.34 1.63
N PRO A 80 10.89 -3.00 2.59
CA PRO A 80 11.79 -4.09 2.26
C PRO A 80 11.11 -5.29 1.61
N ALA A 81 9.87 -5.63 2.02
CA ALA A 81 9.13 -6.74 1.41
C ALA A 81 8.86 -6.50 -0.08
N THR A 82 8.38 -5.31 -0.44
CA THR A 82 8.17 -4.93 -1.85
C THR A 82 9.48 -4.94 -2.63
N THR A 83 10.55 -4.38 -2.06
CA THR A 83 11.88 -4.37 -2.68
C THR A 83 12.40 -5.79 -2.91
N ALA A 84 12.17 -6.73 -1.97
CA ALA A 84 12.56 -8.14 -2.14
C ALA A 84 11.95 -8.79 -3.39
N ILE A 85 10.67 -8.54 -3.62
CA ILE A 85 9.94 -9.08 -4.78
C ILE A 85 10.51 -8.49 -6.08
N MET A 86 10.73 -7.17 -6.11
CA MET A 86 11.22 -6.48 -7.31
C MET A 86 12.65 -6.90 -7.68
N LEU A 87 13.56 -6.99 -6.70
CA LEU A 87 14.95 -7.38 -6.95
C LEU A 87 15.12 -8.82 -7.46
N GLN A 88 14.17 -9.72 -7.16
CA GLN A 88 14.21 -11.12 -7.64
C GLN A 88 13.51 -11.30 -8.98
N THR A 89 12.85 -10.28 -9.49
CA THR A 89 12.07 -10.38 -10.73
C THR A 89 12.89 -9.84 -11.89
N PRO A 90 12.96 -10.57 -13.03
CA PRO A 90 13.57 -10.03 -14.24
C PRO A 90 12.84 -8.75 -14.69
N GLU A 91 13.58 -7.76 -15.19
CA GLU A 91 13.04 -6.45 -15.59
C GLU A 91 11.82 -6.54 -16.51
N LYS A 92 11.85 -7.47 -17.48
CA LYS A 92 10.74 -7.72 -18.42
C LYS A 92 9.43 -8.15 -17.72
N LYS A 93 9.48 -8.52 -16.43
CA LYS A 93 8.33 -9.01 -15.66
C LYS A 93 7.98 -8.10 -14.46
N TYR A 94 8.54 -6.91 -14.34
CA TYR A 94 8.25 -5.99 -13.22
C TYR A 94 6.76 -5.66 -13.10
N GLY A 95 6.04 -5.47 -14.21
CA GLY A 95 4.58 -5.25 -14.16
C GLY A 95 3.82 -6.42 -13.56
N VAL A 96 4.24 -7.66 -13.87
CA VAL A 96 3.63 -8.87 -13.29
C VAL A 96 3.98 -8.97 -11.80
N ALA A 97 5.22 -8.68 -11.42
CA ALA A 97 5.65 -8.71 -10.02
C ALA A 97 4.88 -7.69 -9.16
N SER A 98 4.68 -6.47 -9.68
CA SER A 98 3.88 -5.45 -9.01
C SER A 98 2.43 -5.91 -8.82
N ALA A 99 1.80 -6.44 -9.88
CA ALA A 99 0.43 -6.94 -9.81
C ALA A 99 0.28 -8.10 -8.80
N VAL A 100 1.24 -9.03 -8.77
CA VAL A 100 1.26 -10.15 -7.80
C VAL A 100 1.46 -9.64 -6.37
N ASN A 101 2.36 -8.67 -6.16
CA ASN A 101 2.57 -8.05 -4.86
C ASN A 101 1.30 -7.36 -4.35
N ASP A 102 0.63 -6.59 -5.18
CA ASP A 102 -0.60 -5.89 -4.82
C ASP A 102 -1.75 -6.87 -4.55
N ALA A 103 -1.94 -7.85 -5.43
CA ALA A 103 -2.92 -8.92 -5.21
C ALA A 103 -2.65 -9.71 -3.92
N GLY A 104 -1.39 -10.03 -3.63
CA GLY A 104 -0.99 -10.70 -2.39
C GLY A 104 -1.31 -9.87 -1.15
N ARG A 105 -1.09 -8.56 -1.19
CA ARG A 105 -1.45 -7.63 -0.10
C ARG A 105 -2.96 -7.56 0.12
N GLU A 106 -3.76 -7.46 -0.94
CA GLU A 106 -5.23 -7.43 -0.86
C GLU A 106 -5.80 -8.74 -0.30
N ILE A 107 -5.32 -9.89 -0.81
CA ILE A 107 -5.72 -11.21 -0.28
C ILE A 107 -5.32 -11.33 1.18
N GLY A 108 -4.10 -10.94 1.55
CA GLY A 108 -3.63 -10.98 2.93
C GLY A 108 -4.46 -10.09 3.86
N ALA A 109 -4.82 -8.89 3.41
CA ALA A 109 -5.68 -7.98 4.16
C ALA A 109 -7.09 -8.57 4.35
N ALA A 110 -7.70 -9.09 3.28
CA ALA A 110 -9.03 -9.71 3.34
C ALA A 110 -9.06 -10.92 4.30
N LEU A 111 -8.07 -11.81 4.21
CA LEU A 111 -7.93 -12.95 5.12
C LEU A 111 -7.69 -12.51 6.57
N GLY A 112 -6.86 -11.50 6.80
CA GLY A 112 -6.58 -10.95 8.11
C GLY A 112 -7.84 -10.38 8.77
N ILE A 113 -8.61 -9.60 8.03
CA ILE A 113 -9.89 -9.02 8.49
C ILE A 113 -10.91 -10.14 8.76
N ALA A 114 -11.06 -11.10 7.86
CA ALA A 114 -12.02 -12.21 8.03
C ALA A 114 -11.70 -13.06 9.25
N LEU A 115 -10.45 -13.46 9.43
CA LEU A 115 -10.01 -14.27 10.56
C LEU A 115 -10.15 -13.54 11.89
N SER A 116 -9.64 -12.30 11.98
CA SER A 116 -9.71 -11.51 13.21
C SER A 116 -11.16 -11.14 13.57
N GLY A 117 -11.98 -10.77 12.58
CA GLY A 117 -13.38 -10.46 12.77
C GLY A 117 -14.18 -11.68 13.21
N SER A 118 -13.95 -12.85 12.60
CA SER A 118 -14.62 -14.10 13.00
C SER A 118 -14.29 -14.50 14.44
N LEU A 119 -13.02 -14.41 14.85
CA LEU A 119 -12.64 -14.68 16.24
C LEU A 119 -13.27 -13.68 17.19
N LEU A 120 -13.16 -12.38 16.91
CA LEU A 120 -13.75 -11.32 17.73
C LEU A 120 -15.23 -11.59 17.95
N THR A 121 -15.98 -11.81 16.87
CA THR A 121 -17.43 -12.06 16.94
C THR A 121 -17.76 -13.33 17.70
N THR A 122 -17.00 -14.41 17.47
CA THR A 122 -17.24 -15.70 18.13
C THR A 122 -17.01 -15.59 19.66
N PHE A 123 -15.92 -14.98 20.08
CA PHE A 123 -15.65 -14.82 21.51
C PHE A 123 -16.59 -13.80 22.15
N TYR A 124 -16.90 -12.72 21.45
CA TYR A 124 -17.86 -11.73 21.90
C TYR A 124 -19.24 -12.35 22.13
N SER A 125 -19.82 -13.01 21.11
CA SER A 125 -21.16 -13.58 21.22
C SER A 125 -21.27 -14.62 22.33
N ARG A 126 -20.25 -15.49 22.49
CA ARG A 126 -20.22 -16.50 23.57
C ARG A 126 -20.18 -15.89 24.95
N ASN A 127 -19.36 -14.84 25.14
CA ASN A 127 -19.17 -14.23 26.46
C ASN A 127 -20.33 -13.31 26.86
N VAL A 128 -21.13 -12.84 25.89
CA VAL A 128 -22.27 -11.95 26.15
C VAL A 128 -23.62 -12.71 26.18
N ASP A 129 -23.65 -13.99 25.81
CA ASP A 129 -24.89 -14.78 25.65
C ASP A 129 -25.71 -14.88 26.94
N ASP A 130 -25.05 -15.11 28.06
CA ASP A 130 -25.74 -15.21 29.38
C ASP A 130 -26.48 -13.91 29.74
N ILE A 131 -25.85 -12.76 29.57
CA ILE A 131 -26.49 -11.46 29.86
C ILE A 131 -27.56 -11.13 28.82
N ALA A 132 -27.36 -11.50 27.55
CA ALA A 132 -28.34 -11.35 26.47
C ALA A 132 -29.60 -12.18 26.76
N GLY A 133 -29.44 -13.42 27.26
CA GLY A 133 -30.51 -14.26 27.71
C GLY A 133 -31.31 -13.61 28.86
N ARG A 134 -30.67 -13.08 29.86
CA ARG A 134 -31.35 -12.39 30.99
C ARG A 134 -32.12 -11.15 30.53
N VAL A 135 -31.58 -10.38 29.61
CA VAL A 135 -32.26 -9.20 28.99
C VAL A 135 -33.48 -9.67 28.20
N ARG A 136 -33.31 -10.70 27.36
CA ARG A 136 -34.40 -11.31 26.61
C ARG A 136 -35.54 -11.76 27.52
N ASP A 137 -35.24 -12.50 28.60
CA ASP A 137 -36.24 -13.02 29.50
C ASP A 137 -36.98 -11.89 30.23
N THR A 138 -36.29 -10.83 30.60
CA THR A 138 -36.88 -9.62 31.19
C THR A 138 -37.84 -8.92 30.21
N LEU A 139 -37.45 -8.78 28.95
CA LEU A 139 -38.27 -8.16 27.91
C LEU A 139 -39.46 -9.05 27.55
N ALA A 140 -39.28 -10.38 27.48
CA ALA A 140 -40.35 -11.33 27.23
C ALA A 140 -41.43 -11.29 28.34
N MET A 141 -41.03 -11.15 29.61
CA MET A 141 -41.95 -10.96 30.70
C MET A 141 -42.77 -9.65 30.56
N ALA A 142 -42.12 -8.56 30.12
CA ALA A 142 -42.79 -7.28 29.83
C ALA A 142 -43.75 -7.40 28.64
N GLU A 143 -43.41 -8.15 27.60
CA GLU A 143 -44.29 -8.46 26.47
C GLU A 143 -45.55 -9.23 26.93
N HIS A 144 -45.37 -10.26 27.78
CA HIS A 144 -46.49 -11.01 28.33
C HIS A 144 -47.42 -10.15 29.22
N MET A 145 -46.90 -9.13 29.87
CA MET A 145 -47.70 -8.17 30.64
C MET A 145 -48.32 -7.05 29.79
N GLY A 146 -48.15 -7.10 28.45
CA GLY A 146 -48.67 -6.08 27.53
C GLY A 146 -47.94 -4.73 27.58
N MET A 147 -46.75 -4.68 28.20
CA MET A 147 -45.93 -3.47 28.33
C MET A 147 -44.81 -3.39 27.30
N GLY A 148 -44.67 -4.36 26.38
CA GLY A 148 -43.64 -4.43 25.35
C GLY A 148 -44.21 -4.66 23.95
N GLN A 149 -43.41 -4.38 22.93
CA GLN A 149 -43.79 -4.73 21.55
C GLN A 149 -43.50 -6.23 21.30
N PRO A 150 -44.41 -6.95 20.62
CA PRO A 150 -44.18 -8.36 20.29
C PRO A 150 -42.90 -8.56 19.46
N GLY A 151 -42.03 -9.48 19.88
CA GLY A 151 -40.77 -9.80 19.23
C GLY A 151 -39.59 -8.90 19.66
N SER A 152 -39.78 -7.93 20.55
CA SER A 152 -38.72 -7.08 21.06
C SER A 152 -37.67 -7.88 21.84
N ALA A 153 -38.05 -8.91 22.56
CA ALA A 153 -37.17 -9.78 23.34
C ALA A 153 -36.15 -10.54 22.44
N ALA A 154 -36.65 -11.14 21.36
CA ALA A 154 -35.80 -11.86 20.42
C ALA A 154 -34.86 -10.90 19.69
N SER A 155 -35.38 -9.77 19.19
CA SER A 155 -34.58 -8.73 18.49
C SER A 155 -33.50 -8.16 19.38
N ALA A 156 -33.76 -7.96 20.67
CA ALA A 156 -32.79 -7.48 21.64
C ALA A 156 -31.65 -8.50 21.85
N HIS A 157 -31.98 -9.78 22.00
CA HIS A 157 -31.00 -10.83 22.13
C HIS A 157 -30.05 -10.87 20.90
N ASP A 158 -30.59 -10.85 19.69
CA ASP A 158 -29.81 -10.86 18.43
C ASP A 158 -28.95 -9.59 18.29
N ALA A 159 -29.48 -8.45 18.67
CA ALA A 159 -28.72 -7.18 18.66
C ALA A 159 -27.54 -7.22 19.65
N ILE A 160 -27.78 -7.73 20.88
CA ILE A 160 -26.75 -7.82 21.92
C ILE A 160 -25.64 -8.78 21.50
N THR A 161 -25.98 -9.98 21.04
CA THR A 161 -25.01 -11.01 20.63
C THR A 161 -24.31 -10.66 19.32
N GLY A 162 -24.93 -9.82 18.48
CA GLY A 162 -24.40 -9.40 17.19
C GLY A 162 -23.28 -8.35 17.29
N SER A 163 -23.33 -7.43 18.26
CA SER A 163 -22.30 -6.40 18.39
C SER A 163 -22.40 -5.60 19.70
N LEU A 164 -21.27 -5.00 20.09
CA LEU A 164 -21.21 -4.04 21.20
C LEU A 164 -22.14 -2.83 20.96
N ALA A 165 -22.25 -2.34 19.72
CA ALA A 165 -23.17 -1.25 19.38
C ALA A 165 -24.64 -1.67 19.56
N GLY A 166 -24.99 -2.91 19.20
CA GLY A 166 -26.32 -3.49 19.46
C GLY A 166 -26.63 -3.61 20.94
N ALA A 167 -25.64 -4.07 21.75
CA ALA A 167 -25.80 -4.10 23.21
C ALA A 167 -26.03 -2.71 23.79
N GLN A 168 -25.34 -1.67 23.31
CA GLN A 168 -25.53 -0.28 23.71
C GLN A 168 -26.92 0.24 23.35
N ALA A 169 -27.39 -0.03 22.14
CA ALA A 169 -28.73 0.39 21.68
C ALA A 169 -29.86 -0.25 22.50
N VAL A 170 -29.68 -1.51 22.96
CA VAL A 170 -30.64 -2.18 23.85
C VAL A 170 -30.54 -1.68 25.28
N ALA A 171 -29.33 -1.36 25.77
CA ALA A 171 -29.13 -0.88 27.13
C ALA A 171 -29.68 0.54 27.35
N GLU A 172 -29.64 1.43 26.33
CA GLU A 172 -30.07 2.81 26.45
C GLU A 172 -31.51 2.97 26.97
N PRO A 173 -32.55 2.36 26.35
CA PRO A 173 -33.92 2.43 26.87
C PRO A 173 -34.06 1.74 28.24
N LEU A 174 -33.35 0.65 28.51
CA LEU A 174 -33.38 -0.06 29.78
C LEU A 174 -32.81 0.80 30.94
N ALA A 175 -31.85 1.66 30.67
CA ALA A 175 -31.22 2.54 31.65
C ALA A 175 -32.16 3.65 32.14
N HIS A 176 -33.17 4.02 31.37
CA HIS A 176 -34.15 5.04 31.74
C HIS A 176 -35.25 4.51 32.67
N ASN A 177 -35.38 3.19 32.83
CA ASN A 177 -36.36 2.60 33.73
C ASN A 177 -35.67 2.14 35.03
N PRO A 178 -36.10 2.65 36.22
CA PRO A 178 -35.51 2.27 37.49
C PRO A 178 -35.47 0.77 37.81
N MET A 179 -36.42 0.01 37.27
CA MET A 179 -36.47 -1.47 37.48
C MET A 179 -35.42 -2.22 36.65
N THR A 180 -35.01 -1.71 35.49
CA THR A 180 -34.07 -2.34 34.58
C THR A 180 -32.71 -1.65 34.48
N GLN A 181 -32.53 -0.49 35.17
CA GLN A 181 -31.28 0.28 35.14
C GLN A 181 -30.06 -0.54 35.54
N GLN A 182 -30.21 -1.37 36.61
CA GLN A 182 -29.09 -2.22 37.05
C GLN A 182 -28.74 -3.27 35.98
N LEU A 183 -29.72 -3.86 35.29
CA LEU A 183 -29.53 -4.80 34.22
C LEU A 183 -28.85 -4.14 33.01
N ALA A 184 -29.24 -2.91 32.67
CA ALA A 184 -28.59 -2.13 31.60
C ALA A 184 -27.10 -1.87 31.91
N GLY A 185 -26.78 -1.52 33.16
CA GLY A 185 -25.40 -1.33 33.63
C GLY A 185 -24.56 -2.63 33.52
N GLN A 186 -25.14 -3.77 33.91
CA GLN A 186 -24.50 -5.08 33.76
C GLN A 186 -24.28 -5.42 32.29
N LEU A 187 -25.30 -5.24 31.44
CA LEU A 187 -25.22 -5.49 30.01
C LEU A 187 -24.05 -4.73 29.37
N ILE A 188 -23.92 -3.44 29.63
CA ILE A 188 -22.82 -2.64 29.07
C ILE A 188 -21.46 -3.13 29.57
N ASN A 189 -21.36 -3.44 30.87
CA ASN A 189 -20.13 -3.92 31.45
C ASN A 189 -19.69 -5.26 30.85
N ASP A 190 -20.62 -6.22 30.77
CA ASP A 190 -20.33 -7.55 30.23
C ASP A 190 -20.04 -7.50 28.73
N ALA A 191 -20.79 -6.69 27.95
CA ALA A 191 -20.55 -6.51 26.53
C ALA A 191 -19.18 -5.85 26.23
N GLN A 192 -18.76 -4.89 27.05
CA GLN A 192 -17.44 -4.28 26.90
C GLN A 192 -16.31 -5.23 27.24
N ASN A 193 -16.46 -6.03 28.32
CA ASN A 193 -15.49 -7.06 28.67
C ASN A 193 -15.41 -8.14 27.60
N ALA A 194 -16.55 -8.64 27.12
CA ALA A 194 -16.62 -9.62 26.04
C ALA A 194 -15.94 -9.12 24.75
N PHE A 195 -16.09 -7.84 24.43
CA PHE A 195 -15.42 -7.23 23.30
C PHE A 195 -13.89 -7.19 23.47
N ILE A 196 -13.41 -6.80 24.67
CA ILE A 196 -11.98 -6.79 25.00
C ILE A 196 -11.39 -8.19 24.93
N ASP A 197 -12.08 -9.19 25.45
CA ASP A 197 -11.66 -10.58 25.39
C ASP A 197 -11.59 -11.08 23.93
N GLY A 198 -12.60 -10.79 23.11
CA GLY A 198 -12.58 -11.09 21.69
C GLY A 198 -11.42 -10.43 20.94
N GLN A 199 -11.14 -9.17 21.24
CA GLN A 199 -10.01 -8.41 20.70
C GLN A 199 -8.67 -9.04 21.12
N MET A 200 -8.55 -9.47 22.36
CA MET A 200 -7.36 -10.16 22.88
C MET A 200 -7.08 -11.45 22.10
N TRP A 201 -8.06 -12.32 21.92
CA TRP A 201 -7.89 -13.57 21.18
C TRP A 201 -7.55 -13.34 19.70
N SER A 202 -8.20 -12.37 19.07
CA SER A 202 -7.85 -11.95 17.70
C SER A 202 -6.40 -11.48 17.62
N SER A 203 -5.95 -10.69 18.59
CA SER A 203 -4.56 -10.17 18.63
C SER A 203 -3.53 -11.28 18.87
N ILE A 204 -3.85 -12.25 19.72
CA ILE A 204 -2.99 -13.44 19.96
C ILE A 204 -2.83 -14.24 18.65
N MET A 205 -3.94 -14.49 17.95
CA MET A 205 -3.88 -15.21 16.67
C MET A 205 -3.02 -14.46 15.63
N LEU A 206 -3.23 -13.13 15.49
CA LEU A 206 -2.45 -12.33 14.57
C LEU A 206 -0.97 -12.27 14.98
N ALA A 207 -0.66 -12.20 16.29
CA ALA A 207 0.70 -12.26 16.80
C ALA A 207 1.37 -13.60 16.47
N ALA A 208 0.66 -14.70 16.64
CA ALA A 208 1.15 -16.03 16.27
C ALA A 208 1.47 -16.12 14.78
N LEU A 209 0.62 -15.55 13.92
CA LEU A 209 0.83 -15.47 12.47
C LEU A 209 2.10 -14.66 12.13
N GLN A 210 2.34 -13.54 12.84
CA GLN A 210 3.55 -12.74 12.64
C GLN A 210 4.82 -13.53 13.05
N VAL A 211 4.76 -14.27 14.16
CA VAL A 211 5.87 -15.13 14.60
C VAL A 211 6.14 -16.26 13.59
N ILE A 212 5.09 -16.92 13.10
CA ILE A 212 5.22 -17.95 12.06
C ILE A 212 5.85 -17.35 10.81
N THR A 213 5.42 -16.17 10.38
CA THR A 213 6.01 -15.47 9.24
C THR A 213 7.48 -15.14 9.49
N ALA A 214 7.83 -14.65 10.68
CA ALA A 214 9.22 -14.39 11.05
C ALA A 214 10.08 -15.67 10.98
N ILE A 215 9.56 -16.80 11.45
CA ILE A 215 10.24 -18.11 11.39
C ILE A 215 10.42 -18.54 9.92
N ILE A 216 9.39 -18.47 9.11
CA ILE A 216 9.45 -18.80 7.68
C ILE A 216 10.52 -17.94 6.99
N LEU A 217 10.54 -16.63 7.23
CA LEU A 217 11.53 -15.71 6.68
C LEU A 217 12.94 -16.04 7.19
N ALA A 218 13.09 -16.41 8.47
CA ALA A 218 14.39 -16.75 9.03
C ALA A 218 15.02 -18.02 8.44
N PHE A 219 14.21 -18.99 8.00
CA PHE A 219 14.71 -20.23 7.42
C PHE A 219 14.72 -20.25 5.89
N TRP A 220 13.69 -19.70 5.27
CA TRP A 220 13.50 -19.79 3.81
C TRP A 220 13.81 -18.53 3.02
N ALA A 221 13.79 -17.33 3.63
CA ALA A 221 14.14 -16.15 2.87
C ALA A 221 15.61 -16.21 2.48
N PRO A 222 15.93 -16.03 1.18
CA PRO A 222 17.32 -15.94 0.76
C PRO A 222 17.98 -14.74 1.45
N GLY A 223 19.19 -14.93 1.94
CA GLY A 223 19.99 -13.84 2.47
C GLY A 223 20.41 -12.93 1.34
N PHE A 224 19.63 -11.85 1.12
CA PHE A 224 20.03 -10.82 0.18
C PHE A 224 21.17 -10.04 0.81
N HIS A 225 22.37 -10.31 0.37
CA HIS A 225 23.43 -9.31 0.46
C HIS A 225 23.03 -8.19 -0.48
N THR A 226 22.74 -7.04 0.07
CA THR A 226 22.65 -5.80 -0.72
C THR A 226 23.90 -5.74 -1.59
N ILE A 227 23.72 -5.46 -2.89
CA ILE A 227 24.80 -5.11 -3.80
C ILE A 227 25.55 -3.91 -3.20
N THR A 228 26.52 -4.18 -2.36
CA THR A 228 27.47 -3.20 -1.79
C THR A 228 28.62 -3.93 -1.10
N SER A 229 29.18 -4.94 -1.76
CA SER A 229 30.59 -5.26 -1.49
C SER A 229 31.41 -4.40 -2.48
N GLU A 230 32.58 -3.93 -2.06
CA GLU A 230 33.55 -3.31 -2.96
C GLU A 230 33.77 -4.16 -4.23
N LYS A 231 33.61 -5.49 -4.12
CA LYS A 231 33.66 -6.43 -5.24
C LYS A 231 32.49 -6.25 -6.23
N ASP A 232 31.29 -5.90 -5.75
CA ASP A 232 30.13 -5.68 -6.63
C ASP A 232 30.19 -4.30 -7.31
N GLU A 233 30.78 -3.29 -6.65
CA GLU A 233 31.10 -2.01 -7.31
C GLU A 233 32.24 -2.15 -8.32
N GLU A 234 33.23 -2.98 -8.03
CA GLU A 234 34.32 -3.30 -8.95
C GLU A 234 33.84 -4.18 -10.11
N ALA A 235 32.95 -5.15 -9.85
CA ALA A 235 32.26 -5.92 -10.88
C ALA A 235 31.35 -5.04 -11.73
N LEU A 236 30.64 -4.07 -11.17
CA LEU A 236 29.83 -3.08 -11.90
C LEU A 236 30.72 -2.13 -12.73
N LYS A 237 31.88 -1.71 -12.20
CA LYS A 237 32.88 -0.92 -12.94
C LYS A 237 33.48 -1.73 -14.09
N ASN A 238 33.83 -3.00 -13.84
CA ASN A 238 34.37 -3.90 -14.86
C ASN A 238 33.33 -4.32 -15.89
N ALA A 239 32.05 -4.49 -15.49
CA ALA A 239 30.95 -4.71 -16.43
C ALA A 239 30.61 -3.48 -17.29
N ARG A 240 30.94 -2.27 -16.81
CA ARG A 240 30.88 -1.05 -17.64
C ARG A 240 32.01 -0.96 -18.68
N GLN A 241 33.09 -1.73 -18.50
CA GLN A 241 34.25 -1.73 -19.40
C GLN A 241 34.26 -2.87 -20.43
N SER A 242 33.42 -3.91 -20.26
CA SER A 242 33.30 -5.00 -21.24
C SER A 242 31.84 -5.29 -21.54
N ILE A 243 31.45 -5.13 -22.78
CA ILE A 243 30.13 -5.57 -23.27
C ILE A 243 30.09 -7.09 -23.12
N PRO A 244 29.10 -7.66 -22.40
CA PRO A 244 28.98 -9.12 -22.27
C PRO A 244 28.89 -9.78 -23.64
N ALA A 245 29.55 -10.93 -23.84
CA ALA A 245 29.50 -11.66 -25.10
C ALA A 245 28.07 -11.98 -25.56
N SER A 246 27.17 -12.27 -24.62
CA SER A 246 25.75 -12.49 -24.91
C SER A 246 25.04 -11.23 -25.45
N LEU A 247 25.47 -10.02 -25.06
CA LEU A 247 24.94 -8.77 -25.59
C LEU A 247 25.50 -8.52 -27.00
N MET A 248 26.78 -8.79 -27.22
CA MET A 248 27.38 -8.72 -28.58
C MET A 248 26.68 -9.66 -29.54
N ASP A 249 26.45 -10.92 -29.15
CA ASP A 249 25.69 -11.88 -29.97
C ASP A 249 24.26 -11.38 -30.27
N ALA A 250 23.61 -10.74 -29.31
CA ALA A 250 22.27 -10.18 -29.51
C ALA A 250 22.27 -8.96 -30.43
N LEU A 251 23.29 -8.10 -30.32
CA LEU A 251 23.48 -6.95 -31.21
C LEU A 251 23.83 -7.39 -32.63
N ASP A 252 24.69 -8.39 -32.80
CA ASP A 252 25.02 -8.96 -34.09
C ASP A 252 23.78 -9.57 -34.79
N LYS A 253 22.96 -10.32 -34.04
CA LYS A 253 21.67 -10.82 -34.52
C LYS A 253 20.71 -9.70 -34.91
N ALA A 254 20.64 -8.63 -34.13
CA ALA A 254 19.83 -7.46 -34.45
C ALA A 254 20.31 -6.74 -35.70
N ALA A 255 21.64 -6.57 -35.85
CA ALA A 255 22.27 -5.91 -37.01
C ALA A 255 22.07 -6.66 -38.33
N THR A 256 21.85 -7.98 -38.28
CA THR A 256 21.56 -8.80 -39.49
C THR A 256 20.11 -8.77 -39.94
N GLN A 257 19.21 -8.13 -39.17
CA GLN A 257 17.80 -8.03 -39.54
C GLN A 257 17.60 -7.11 -40.75
N ARG A 258 16.64 -7.47 -41.62
CA ARG A 258 16.33 -6.67 -42.82
C ARG A 258 15.76 -5.28 -42.48
N HIS A 259 15.09 -5.14 -41.33
CA HIS A 259 14.58 -3.91 -40.78
C HIS A 259 14.87 -3.89 -39.29
N LEU A 260 15.41 -2.78 -38.78
CA LEU A 260 15.75 -2.61 -37.39
C LEU A 260 15.01 -1.39 -36.83
N LEU A 261 14.38 -1.54 -35.68
CA LEU A 261 13.88 -0.44 -34.85
C LEU A 261 14.65 -0.42 -33.53
N VAL A 262 15.34 0.70 -33.29
CA VAL A 262 15.98 0.97 -32.00
C VAL A 262 15.15 2.01 -31.26
N ALA A 263 14.36 1.55 -30.30
CA ALA A 263 13.55 2.42 -29.46
C ALA A 263 14.12 2.44 -28.03
N THR A 264 14.31 3.62 -27.47
CA THR A 264 14.89 3.82 -26.14
C THR A 264 14.06 4.79 -25.32
N ASP A 265 13.99 4.56 -24.02
CA ASP A 265 13.44 5.53 -23.07
C ASP A 265 14.46 6.67 -22.83
N PHE A 266 13.95 7.84 -22.42
CA PHE A 266 14.80 9.00 -22.14
C PHE A 266 15.22 9.07 -20.68
N ASP A 267 14.26 9.13 -19.74
CA ASP A 267 14.54 9.36 -18.33
C ASP A 267 14.96 8.06 -17.61
N GLY A 268 16.21 7.97 -17.21
CA GLY A 268 16.79 6.77 -16.60
C GLY A 268 17.53 5.86 -17.59
N THR A 269 17.44 6.13 -18.90
CA THR A 269 18.15 5.39 -19.96
C THR A 269 19.12 6.27 -20.73
N LEU A 270 18.63 7.23 -21.51
CA LEU A 270 19.48 8.21 -22.23
C LEU A 270 19.96 9.33 -21.33
N ALA A 271 19.22 9.67 -20.28
CA ALA A 271 19.58 10.67 -19.29
C ALA A 271 19.45 10.09 -17.87
N PRO A 272 20.35 10.42 -16.93
CA PRO A 272 20.21 10.04 -15.53
C PRO A 272 18.91 10.60 -14.93
N LEU A 273 18.30 9.84 -14.00
CA LEU A 273 17.16 10.32 -13.22
C LEU A 273 17.57 11.49 -12.33
N VAL A 274 16.90 12.62 -12.47
CA VAL A 274 17.14 13.84 -11.72
C VAL A 274 15.87 14.32 -11.02
N ARG A 275 16.01 14.96 -9.84
CA ARG A 275 14.85 15.49 -9.09
C ARG A 275 14.03 16.54 -9.85
N ASN A 276 14.70 17.32 -10.71
CA ASN A 276 14.02 18.31 -11.54
C ASN A 276 14.06 17.86 -13.01
N PRO A 277 12.95 17.39 -13.56
CA PRO A 277 12.89 16.87 -14.94
C PRO A 277 13.40 17.86 -16.00
N ARG A 278 13.29 19.16 -15.75
CA ARG A 278 13.79 20.21 -16.68
C ARG A 278 15.31 20.30 -16.74
N LYS A 279 16.02 19.68 -15.79
CA LYS A 279 17.49 19.65 -15.71
C LYS A 279 18.07 18.31 -16.18
N ALA A 280 17.25 17.40 -16.68
CA ALA A 280 17.74 16.17 -17.27
C ALA A 280 18.63 16.51 -18.49
N ALA A 281 19.80 15.91 -18.53
CA ALA A 281 20.73 16.05 -19.65
C ALA A 281 21.10 14.64 -20.15
N PRO A 282 21.13 14.42 -21.46
CA PRO A 282 21.50 13.14 -22.04
C PRO A 282 22.97 12.81 -21.74
N ILE A 283 23.25 11.52 -21.66
CA ILE A 283 24.63 11.02 -21.54
C ILE A 283 25.41 11.47 -22.80
N PRO A 284 26.64 12.02 -22.67
CA PRO A 284 27.42 12.43 -23.80
C PRO A 284 27.55 11.33 -24.87
N GLY A 285 27.32 11.65 -26.12
CA GLY A 285 27.39 10.74 -27.26
C GLY A 285 26.12 9.88 -27.48
N SER A 286 25.15 9.87 -26.58
CA SER A 286 23.96 9.01 -26.71
C SER A 286 23.00 9.48 -27.80
N LEU A 287 22.80 10.80 -27.94
CA LEU A 287 21.97 11.36 -29.00
C LEU A 287 22.63 11.26 -30.38
N GLU A 288 23.93 11.53 -30.47
CA GLU A 288 24.72 11.37 -31.70
C GLU A 288 24.70 9.90 -32.19
N ALA A 289 24.72 8.94 -31.27
CA ALA A 289 24.57 7.52 -31.61
C ALA A 289 23.21 7.20 -32.23
N LEU A 290 22.12 7.75 -31.66
CA LEU A 290 20.77 7.58 -32.22
C LEU A 290 20.62 8.25 -33.60
N ASP A 291 21.14 9.47 -33.75
CA ASP A 291 21.15 10.17 -35.04
C ASP A 291 21.93 9.36 -36.08
N THR A 292 23.08 8.79 -35.71
CA THR A 292 23.87 7.94 -36.59
C THR A 292 23.10 6.68 -36.99
N LEU A 293 22.45 6.00 -36.02
CA LEU A 293 21.62 4.82 -36.30
C LEU A 293 20.48 5.14 -37.27
N ALA A 294 19.84 6.31 -37.13
CA ALA A 294 18.76 6.75 -37.99
C ALA A 294 19.17 6.95 -39.45
N THR A 295 20.47 7.21 -39.70
CA THR A 295 21.00 7.35 -41.07
C THR A 295 21.24 6.01 -41.78
N ILE A 296 21.24 4.89 -41.04
CA ILE A 296 21.50 3.57 -41.62
C ILE A 296 20.27 3.10 -42.43
N PRO A 297 20.43 2.66 -43.67
CA PRO A 297 19.30 2.14 -44.48
C PRO A 297 18.51 1.04 -43.74
N HIS A 298 17.18 1.10 -43.81
CA HIS A 298 16.28 0.17 -43.14
C HIS A 298 16.34 0.14 -41.63
N THR A 299 16.99 1.13 -41.01
CA THR A 299 17.03 1.31 -39.55
C THR A 299 16.19 2.54 -39.15
N LYS A 300 15.36 2.38 -38.13
CA LYS A 300 14.60 3.47 -37.49
C LYS A 300 15.07 3.60 -36.05
N ALA A 301 15.26 4.84 -35.61
CA ALA A 301 15.55 5.18 -34.23
C ALA A 301 14.37 5.95 -33.62
N ALA A 302 14.04 5.69 -32.37
CA ALA A 302 12.96 6.37 -31.66
C ALA A 302 13.34 6.62 -30.19
N ILE A 303 12.88 7.75 -29.66
CA ILE A 303 12.90 8.03 -28.21
C ILE A 303 11.46 7.99 -27.73
N VAL A 304 11.17 7.13 -26.74
CA VAL A 304 9.85 6.98 -26.12
C VAL A 304 9.91 7.52 -24.71
N SER A 305 9.03 8.46 -24.34
CA SER A 305 9.06 9.10 -23.03
C SER A 305 7.67 9.46 -22.51
N GLY A 306 7.56 9.57 -21.19
CA GLY A 306 6.38 10.17 -20.54
C GLY A 306 6.27 11.68 -20.73
N ARG A 307 7.32 12.35 -21.21
CA ARG A 307 7.32 13.78 -21.52
C ARG A 307 6.48 14.06 -22.77
N ASP A 308 5.90 15.24 -22.86
CA ASP A 308 5.36 15.75 -24.14
C ASP A 308 6.50 15.96 -25.16
N ILE A 309 6.19 15.89 -26.44
CA ILE A 309 7.20 16.06 -27.52
C ILE A 309 7.91 17.41 -27.41
N ALA A 310 7.20 18.48 -27.05
CA ALA A 310 7.78 19.81 -26.91
C ALA A 310 8.81 19.88 -25.76
N GLY A 311 8.53 19.21 -24.66
CA GLY A 311 9.45 19.05 -23.52
C GLY A 311 10.63 18.14 -23.85
N LEU A 312 10.37 17.03 -24.56
CA LEU A 312 11.40 16.08 -24.97
C LEU A 312 12.39 16.72 -25.96
N ARG A 313 11.93 17.50 -26.93
CA ARG A 313 12.80 18.24 -27.88
C ARG A 313 13.74 19.24 -27.21
N LYS A 314 13.36 19.79 -26.05
CA LYS A 314 14.23 20.74 -25.30
C LYS A 314 15.41 20.03 -24.64
N VAL A 315 15.23 18.79 -24.18
CA VAL A 315 16.25 18.04 -23.45
C VAL A 315 16.96 16.99 -24.31
N ALA A 316 16.35 16.58 -25.42
CA ALA A 316 16.88 15.64 -26.39
C ALA A 316 16.79 16.23 -27.81
N PRO A 317 17.70 17.16 -28.19
CA PRO A 317 17.74 17.76 -29.52
C PRO A 317 18.33 16.76 -30.52
N VAL A 318 17.49 15.89 -31.06
CA VAL A 318 17.84 14.93 -32.12
C VAL A 318 17.40 15.42 -33.51
N THR A 319 17.94 14.82 -34.56
CA THR A 319 17.54 15.11 -35.96
C THR A 319 16.09 14.68 -36.22
N ARG A 320 15.55 15.10 -37.38
CA ARG A 320 14.19 14.71 -37.79
C ARG A 320 14.04 13.21 -38.11
N ASP A 321 15.18 12.52 -38.33
CA ASP A 321 15.20 11.11 -38.67
C ASP A 321 14.97 10.21 -37.44
N VAL A 322 15.11 10.77 -36.21
CA VAL A 322 14.77 10.09 -34.96
C VAL A 322 13.33 10.43 -34.58
N THR A 323 12.48 9.41 -34.50
CA THR A 323 11.08 9.54 -34.12
C THR A 323 10.96 9.82 -32.63
N LEU A 324 10.25 10.88 -32.22
CA LEU A 324 9.92 11.14 -30.83
C LEU A 324 8.49 10.66 -30.53
N VAL A 325 8.38 9.86 -29.48
CA VAL A 325 7.11 9.36 -28.95
C VAL A 325 6.94 9.90 -27.53
N GLY A 326 6.02 10.84 -27.39
CA GLY A 326 5.76 11.56 -26.14
C GLY A 326 4.47 11.14 -25.46
N SER A 327 4.23 11.69 -24.26
CA SER A 327 3.00 11.51 -23.48
C SER A 327 2.58 10.04 -23.37
N HIS A 328 3.55 9.15 -23.06
CA HIS A 328 3.33 7.69 -22.95
C HIS A 328 2.78 7.04 -24.24
N GLY A 329 3.13 7.55 -25.40
CA GLY A 329 2.66 7.03 -26.69
C GLY A 329 1.49 7.78 -27.32
N ALA A 330 0.94 8.78 -26.62
CA ALA A 330 -0.16 9.59 -27.14
C ALA A 330 0.27 10.57 -28.22
N GLU A 331 1.57 10.94 -28.28
CA GLU A 331 2.15 11.83 -29.26
C GLU A 331 3.25 11.11 -30.06
N ILE A 332 3.23 11.24 -31.39
CA ILE A 332 4.30 10.73 -32.28
C ILE A 332 4.71 11.88 -33.20
N SER A 333 6.03 12.18 -33.27
CA SER A 333 6.54 13.35 -34.02
C SER A 333 6.19 13.38 -35.49
N ASP A 334 5.96 12.22 -36.09
CA ASP A 334 5.71 12.06 -37.53
C ASP A 334 4.25 11.73 -37.85
N SER A 335 3.33 11.88 -36.89
CA SER A 335 1.90 11.61 -37.09
C SER A 335 1.08 12.90 -37.08
N ASP A 336 0.24 13.10 -38.08
CA ASP A 336 -0.76 14.17 -38.17
C ASP A 336 -2.02 13.91 -37.30
N HIS A 337 -1.86 13.20 -36.18
CA HIS A 337 -2.98 12.93 -35.28
C HIS A 337 -3.33 14.21 -34.49
N GLU A 338 -4.22 15.03 -35.06
CA GLU A 338 -4.84 16.14 -34.35
C GLU A 338 -6.13 15.68 -33.64
N LEU A 339 -6.29 16.13 -32.40
CA LEU A 339 -7.55 15.95 -31.68
C LEU A 339 -8.71 16.64 -32.48
N THR A 340 -9.86 15.98 -32.57
CA THR A 340 -11.07 16.60 -33.10
C THR A 340 -11.49 17.77 -32.21
N LYS A 341 -12.27 18.69 -32.75
CA LYS A 341 -12.81 19.83 -31.98
C LYS A 341 -13.51 19.35 -30.70
N HIS A 342 -14.34 18.31 -30.83
CA HIS A 342 -15.07 17.74 -29.69
C HIS A 342 -14.15 17.19 -28.60
N GLN A 343 -13.07 16.47 -28.96
CA GLN A 343 -12.08 15.96 -28.02
C GLN A 343 -11.31 17.09 -27.33
N ARG A 344 -10.95 18.16 -28.06
CA ARG A 344 -10.30 19.34 -27.46
C ARG A 344 -11.22 20.06 -26.47
N ASP A 345 -12.49 20.23 -26.80
CA ASP A 345 -13.45 20.86 -25.89
C ASP A 345 -13.71 20.02 -24.63
N LEU A 346 -13.75 18.70 -24.77
CA LEU A 346 -13.88 17.79 -23.63
C LEU A 346 -12.66 17.84 -22.74
N LEU A 347 -11.46 17.77 -23.31
CA LEU A 347 -10.19 17.84 -22.58
C LEU A 347 -10.09 19.16 -21.80
N LYS A 348 -10.46 20.29 -22.42
CA LYS A 348 -10.45 21.58 -21.75
C LYS A 348 -11.36 21.62 -20.52
N ARG A 349 -12.57 21.08 -20.61
CA ARG A 349 -13.51 20.97 -19.46
C ARG A 349 -12.94 20.09 -18.36
N LEU A 350 -12.35 18.96 -18.70
CA LEU A 350 -11.72 18.05 -17.73
C LEU A 350 -10.54 18.74 -17.00
N ILE A 351 -9.70 19.47 -17.74
CA ILE A 351 -8.60 20.24 -17.16
C ILE A 351 -9.14 21.30 -16.19
N GLU A 352 -10.16 22.04 -16.55
CA GLU A 352 -10.80 23.04 -15.69
C GLU A 352 -11.35 22.41 -14.40
N GLU A 353 -12.04 21.28 -14.49
CA GLU A 353 -12.62 20.56 -13.35
C GLU A 353 -11.54 19.98 -12.41
N VAL A 354 -10.51 19.36 -12.99
CA VAL A 354 -9.38 18.81 -12.24
C VAL A 354 -8.57 19.93 -11.59
N THR A 355 -8.39 21.08 -12.26
CA THR A 355 -7.71 22.26 -11.71
C THR A 355 -8.43 22.79 -10.47
N GLN A 356 -9.75 22.95 -10.56
CA GLN A 356 -10.56 23.39 -9.40
C GLN A 356 -10.44 22.43 -8.22
N THR A 357 -10.40 21.12 -8.50
CA THR A 357 -10.23 20.10 -7.45
C THR A 357 -8.83 20.16 -6.83
N ALA A 358 -7.79 20.27 -7.65
CA ALA A 358 -6.41 20.34 -7.18
C ALA A 358 -6.10 21.60 -6.38
N ASP A 359 -6.63 22.75 -6.77
CA ASP A 359 -6.48 24.01 -6.05
C ASP A 359 -7.05 23.95 -4.62
N SER A 360 -8.00 23.05 -4.38
CA SER A 360 -8.55 22.80 -3.04
C SER A 360 -7.66 21.94 -2.14
N ILE A 361 -6.59 21.30 -2.69
CA ILE A 361 -5.74 20.35 -1.97
C ILE A 361 -4.33 20.95 -1.80
N PRO A 362 -3.87 21.28 -0.59
CA PRO A 362 -2.55 21.83 -0.37
C PRO A 362 -1.44 20.91 -0.88
N GLY A 363 -0.57 21.46 -1.76
CA GLY A 363 0.55 20.73 -2.34
C GLY A 363 0.23 19.90 -3.58
N ALA A 364 -1.03 19.83 -4.01
CA ALA A 364 -1.36 19.24 -5.30
C ALA A 364 -0.91 20.16 -6.44
N THR A 365 -0.38 19.57 -7.50
CA THR A 365 -0.01 20.28 -8.74
C THR A 365 -0.54 19.50 -9.94
N ILE A 366 -1.00 20.20 -10.96
CA ILE A 366 -1.43 19.58 -12.20
C ILE A 366 -0.33 19.75 -13.24
N GLU A 367 0.02 18.67 -13.90
CA GLU A 367 0.81 18.70 -15.12
C GLU A 367 -0.15 18.61 -16.32
N GLU A 368 -0.34 19.74 -16.98
CA GLU A 368 -1.15 19.80 -18.17
C GLU A 368 -0.39 19.21 -19.35
N LYS A 369 -0.89 18.12 -19.96
CA LYS A 369 -0.34 17.52 -21.18
C LYS A 369 -1.25 17.83 -22.34
N LYS A 370 -0.64 17.98 -23.52
CA LYS A 370 -1.34 18.44 -24.71
C LYS A 370 -2.36 17.42 -25.25
N TYR A 371 -2.23 16.14 -24.84
CA TYR A 371 -3.07 15.01 -25.21
C TYR A 371 -3.32 14.09 -24.00
#